data_207e0393c8db9f7127908557b2c533d2
#
_entry.id   207e0393c8db9f7127908557b2c533d2
#
_cell.length_a   1.000
_cell.length_b   1.000
_cell.length_c   1.000
_cell.angle_alpha   90.00
_cell.angle_beta   90.00
_cell.angle_gamma   90.00
#
_symmetry.space_group_name_H-M   'P 1'
#
loop_
_entity.id
_entity.type
_entity.pdbx_description
1 polymer ?
#
loop_
_entity_poly.entity_id
_entity_poly.type
_entity_poly.pdbx_seq_one_letter_code
_entity_poly.pdbx_strand_id
1 'polypeptide(L)'
;PPGATAPSPAPQVGLIAASTDPKWAFYVRFKMPDNDVVAIDTASLSVGGYISHVGTINLGIAVRPVTGELYVANTDALNLTHYETYLRGHWINNRVTRVAGSKLTFYDLNPGIDYTLLPNPAALATALSQPTSLVFDPTGALLYVASFGTDRVAVVDANGNVRTRIEIEPTATGSNVDPANKRGPRGLALQAAGHALFVLNR
;
A
#
# COMPACT_ATOMS: atom_id res chain seq x y z
N PRO A 1 -20.75 12.12 1.73
CA PRO A 1 -21.57 11.18 2.48
C PRO A 1 -22.42 10.32 1.52
N PRO A 2 -22.77 9.08 1.88
CA PRO A 2 -23.65 8.26 1.07
C PRO A 2 -24.95 9.01 0.76
N GLY A 3 -25.37 9.02 -0.50
CA GLY A 3 -26.56 9.75 -0.95
C GLY A 3 -26.37 11.24 -1.19
N ALA A 4 -25.19 11.79 -0.96
CA ALA A 4 -24.92 13.18 -1.34
C ALA A 4 -24.90 13.31 -2.87
N THR A 5 -25.62 14.32 -3.38
CA THR A 5 -25.57 14.67 -4.80
C THR A 5 -24.29 15.43 -5.08
N ALA A 6 -23.59 15.07 -6.15
CA ALA A 6 -22.44 15.84 -6.60
C ALA A 6 -22.87 17.29 -6.88
N PRO A 7 -22.04 18.30 -6.55
CA PRO A 7 -22.35 19.66 -6.91
C PRO A 7 -22.48 19.79 -8.43
N SER A 8 -23.51 20.48 -8.85
CA SER A 8 -23.77 20.72 -10.28
C SER A 8 -23.58 22.22 -10.60
N PRO A 9 -22.96 22.56 -11.72
CA PRO A 9 -22.35 21.64 -12.69
C PRO A 9 -21.05 21.01 -12.17
N ALA A 10 -20.74 19.82 -12.66
CA ALA A 10 -19.44 19.21 -12.40
C ALA A 10 -18.31 20.12 -12.92
N PRO A 11 -17.18 20.27 -12.20
CA PRO A 11 -16.05 21.04 -12.72
C PRO A 11 -15.63 20.53 -14.08
N GLN A 12 -15.43 21.44 -15.01
CA GLN A 12 -14.98 21.13 -16.37
C GLN A 12 -13.48 20.83 -16.43
N VAL A 13 -12.77 21.11 -15.32
CA VAL A 13 -11.32 20.94 -15.20
C VAL A 13 -11.00 19.89 -14.16
N GLY A 14 -9.98 19.06 -14.41
CA GLY A 14 -9.44 18.14 -13.40
C GLY A 14 -8.79 18.89 -12.25
N LEU A 15 -9.00 18.40 -11.03
CA LEU A 15 -8.32 18.91 -9.84
C LEU A 15 -6.84 18.48 -9.78
N ILE A 16 -6.50 17.45 -10.51
CA ILE A 16 -5.17 16.87 -10.57
C ILE A 16 -4.75 16.78 -12.02
N ALA A 17 -3.59 17.34 -12.35
CA ALA A 17 -2.97 17.26 -13.66
C ALA A 17 -1.65 16.53 -13.58
N ALA A 18 -1.31 15.78 -14.62
CA ALA A 18 0.03 15.17 -14.72
C ALA A 18 1.10 16.26 -14.79
N SER A 19 2.14 16.14 -13.97
CA SER A 19 3.26 17.12 -13.95
C SER A 19 4.03 17.17 -15.27
N THR A 20 3.89 16.13 -16.09
CA THR A 20 4.49 16.00 -17.41
C THR A 20 3.61 16.52 -18.56
N ASP A 21 2.36 16.92 -18.28
CA ASP A 21 1.46 17.47 -19.29
C ASP A 21 2.00 18.82 -19.78
N PRO A 22 2.31 18.99 -21.08
CA PRO A 22 2.90 20.20 -21.63
C PRO A 22 2.04 21.45 -21.45
N LYS A 23 0.71 21.32 -21.27
CA LYS A 23 -0.19 22.44 -20.96
C LYS A 23 0.15 23.13 -19.63
N TRP A 24 0.74 22.41 -18.70
CA TRP A 24 1.08 22.89 -17.37
C TRP A 24 2.56 23.25 -17.22
N ALA A 25 3.38 22.99 -18.25
CA ALA A 25 4.84 23.17 -18.19
C ALA A 25 5.29 24.57 -17.74
N PHE A 26 4.52 25.61 -18.07
CA PHE A 26 4.78 26.98 -17.66
C PHE A 26 4.63 27.18 -16.13
N TYR A 27 3.73 26.44 -15.51
CA TYR A 27 3.41 26.55 -14.08
C TYR A 27 4.23 25.59 -13.21
N VAL A 28 4.73 24.49 -13.79
CA VAL A 28 5.52 23.49 -13.10
C VAL A 28 6.98 23.92 -13.08
N ARG A 29 7.46 24.41 -11.92
CA ARG A 29 8.80 24.97 -11.77
C ARG A 29 9.89 23.91 -11.49
N PHE A 30 9.50 22.65 -11.29
CA PHE A 30 10.43 21.55 -11.01
C PHE A 30 9.96 20.29 -11.70
N LYS A 31 10.90 19.42 -12.01
CA LYS A 31 10.60 18.09 -12.56
C LYS A 31 10.35 17.14 -11.39
N MET A 32 9.28 16.38 -11.50
CA MET A 32 8.99 15.26 -10.60
C MET A 32 9.11 13.96 -11.40
N PRO A 33 10.32 13.39 -11.53
CA PRO A 33 10.49 12.14 -12.22
C PRO A 33 9.79 11.02 -11.43
N ASP A 34 9.19 10.09 -12.14
CA ASP A 34 8.64 8.88 -11.56
C ASP A 34 9.77 7.87 -11.29
N ASN A 35 10.49 8.07 -10.20
CA ASN A 35 11.63 7.28 -9.76
C ASN A 35 11.33 6.69 -8.38
N ASP A 36 10.46 5.68 -8.35
CA ASP A 36 9.91 5.11 -7.12
C ASP A 36 10.93 4.31 -6.30
N VAL A 37 11.78 3.56 -6.98
CA VAL A 37 12.83 2.76 -6.35
C VAL A 37 14.16 3.06 -7.03
N VAL A 38 15.20 3.26 -6.22
CA VAL A 38 16.57 3.42 -6.69
C VAL A 38 17.40 2.20 -6.32
N ALA A 39 18.17 1.68 -7.26
CA ALA A 39 19.19 0.68 -7.01
C ALA A 39 20.55 1.35 -6.80
N ILE A 40 21.22 1.02 -5.70
CA ILE A 40 22.56 1.50 -5.37
C ILE A 40 23.51 0.32 -5.36
N ASP A 41 24.59 0.42 -6.13
CA ASP A 41 25.70 -0.54 -6.06
C ASP A 41 26.50 -0.28 -4.77
N THR A 42 26.53 -1.28 -3.89
CA THR A 42 27.14 -1.14 -2.57
C THR A 42 28.68 -1.23 -2.57
N ALA A 43 29.28 -1.69 -3.65
CA ALA A 43 30.73 -1.73 -3.79
C ALA A 43 31.29 -0.40 -4.29
N SER A 44 30.64 0.19 -5.31
CA SER A 44 31.04 1.48 -5.87
C SER A 44 30.34 2.68 -5.23
N LEU A 45 29.30 2.45 -4.42
CA LEU A 45 28.42 3.47 -3.81
C LEU A 45 27.79 4.40 -4.85
N SER A 46 27.50 3.86 -6.03
CA SER A 46 26.91 4.62 -7.13
C SER A 46 25.48 4.17 -7.43
N VAL A 47 24.70 5.09 -8.02
CA VAL A 47 23.33 4.80 -8.47
C VAL A 47 23.40 3.94 -9.73
N GLY A 48 22.83 2.73 -9.66
CA GLY A 48 22.77 1.78 -10.78
C GLY A 48 21.54 1.93 -11.67
N GLY A 49 20.45 2.48 -11.15
CA GLY A 49 19.24 2.69 -11.93
C GLY A 49 18.00 3.00 -11.09
N TYR A 50 16.88 3.22 -11.77
CA TYR A 50 15.58 3.54 -11.18
C TYR A 50 14.50 2.60 -11.69
N ILE A 51 13.48 2.39 -10.86
CA ILE A 51 12.25 1.66 -11.21
C ILE A 51 11.10 2.62 -10.99
N SER A 52 10.27 2.78 -12.01
CA SER A 52 9.12 3.68 -12.03
C SER A 52 7.80 2.92 -11.96
N HIS A 53 6.69 3.62 -11.74
CA HIS A 53 5.31 3.10 -11.75
C HIS A 53 5.01 2.03 -10.69
N VAL A 54 5.76 2.03 -9.59
CA VAL A 54 5.58 1.07 -8.51
C VAL A 54 4.34 1.39 -7.67
N GLY A 55 4.12 2.65 -7.34
CA GLY A 55 2.96 3.10 -6.57
C GLY A 55 2.91 4.62 -6.40
N THR A 56 1.77 5.14 -5.96
CA THR A 56 1.65 6.58 -5.69
C THR A 56 2.41 6.98 -4.43
N ILE A 57 2.32 6.16 -3.36
CA ILE A 57 3.07 6.34 -2.12
C ILE A 57 3.73 5.01 -1.76
N ASN A 58 5.05 4.96 -1.82
CA ASN A 58 5.84 3.78 -1.49
C ASN A 58 6.34 3.89 -0.05
N LEU A 59 6.08 2.88 0.79
CA LEU A 59 6.26 2.95 2.23
C LEU A 59 7.26 1.93 2.80
N GLY A 60 7.38 0.77 2.16
CA GLY A 60 8.28 -0.28 2.61
C GLY A 60 8.77 -1.13 1.46
N ILE A 61 9.95 -1.73 1.63
CA ILE A 61 10.57 -2.58 0.60
C ILE A 61 11.18 -3.82 1.25
N ALA A 62 11.06 -4.96 0.58
CA ALA A 62 11.74 -6.19 0.93
C ALA A 62 12.24 -6.91 -0.31
N VAL A 63 13.34 -7.64 -0.15
CA VAL A 63 13.87 -8.55 -1.18
C VAL A 63 13.40 -9.96 -0.85
N ARG A 64 12.80 -10.64 -1.82
CA ARG A 64 12.40 -12.02 -1.65
C ARG A 64 13.64 -12.92 -1.60
N PRO A 65 13.82 -13.72 -0.54
CA PRO A 65 14.90 -14.71 -0.49
C PRO A 65 14.85 -15.66 -1.70
N VAL A 66 16.00 -16.17 -2.13
CA VAL A 66 16.18 -17.13 -3.23
C VAL A 66 16.00 -16.50 -4.62
N THR A 67 14.98 -15.69 -4.86
CA THR A 67 14.70 -15.15 -6.21
C THR A 67 15.29 -13.74 -6.44
N GLY A 68 15.54 -12.98 -5.36
CA GLY A 68 16.04 -11.60 -5.45
C GLY A 68 15.02 -10.58 -5.94
N GLU A 69 13.76 -10.98 -6.12
CA GLU A 69 12.69 -10.06 -6.53
C GLU A 69 12.35 -9.07 -5.43
N LEU A 70 12.04 -7.83 -5.82
CA LEU A 70 11.63 -6.79 -4.89
C LEU A 70 10.12 -6.84 -4.67
N TYR A 71 9.73 -6.56 -3.44
CA TYR A 71 8.34 -6.35 -3.06
C TYR A 71 8.24 -5.01 -2.34
N VAL A 72 7.30 -4.18 -2.78
CA VAL A 72 7.11 -2.82 -2.26
C VAL A 72 5.71 -2.66 -1.70
N ALA A 73 5.60 -2.31 -0.43
CA ALA A 73 4.35 -1.90 0.19
C ALA A 73 3.99 -0.49 -0.26
N ASN A 74 2.83 -0.31 -0.87
CA ASN A 74 2.44 0.98 -1.40
C ASN A 74 0.93 1.19 -1.41
N THR A 75 0.55 2.41 -1.70
CA THR A 75 -0.81 2.76 -2.07
C THR A 75 -0.82 3.28 -3.50
N ASP A 76 -1.97 3.12 -4.15
CA ASP A 76 -2.22 3.61 -5.50
C ASP A 76 -3.45 4.50 -5.49
N ALA A 77 -3.27 5.78 -5.79
CA ALA A 77 -4.34 6.77 -5.68
C ALA A 77 -5.28 6.73 -6.89
N LEU A 78 -6.58 6.87 -6.62
CA LEU A 78 -7.62 6.92 -7.64
C LEU A 78 -7.83 8.38 -8.12
N ASN A 79 -6.76 9.01 -8.59
CA ASN A 79 -6.71 10.44 -8.91
C ASN A 79 -7.57 10.87 -10.09
N LEU A 80 -8.06 9.93 -10.90
CA LEU A 80 -8.91 10.22 -12.06
C LEU A 80 -10.39 10.44 -11.69
N THR A 81 -10.76 10.17 -10.44
CA THR A 81 -12.11 10.37 -9.93
C THR A 81 -12.13 11.61 -9.03
N HIS A 82 -12.95 12.60 -9.37
CA HIS A 82 -12.93 13.94 -8.74
C HIS A 82 -13.97 14.14 -7.65
N TYR A 83 -14.95 13.23 -7.51
CA TYR A 83 -16.07 13.39 -6.58
C TYR A 83 -16.22 12.22 -5.65
N GLU A 84 -16.45 12.53 -4.37
CA GLU A 84 -16.70 11.53 -3.35
C GLU A 84 -17.87 10.59 -3.68
N THR A 85 -18.90 11.11 -4.32
CA THR A 85 -20.05 10.31 -4.75
C THR A 85 -19.69 9.15 -5.70
N TYR A 86 -18.60 9.31 -6.46
CA TYR A 86 -18.08 8.26 -7.33
C TYR A 86 -17.05 7.38 -6.64
N LEU A 87 -16.22 7.96 -5.77
CA LEU A 87 -15.19 7.25 -5.03
C LEU A 87 -15.76 6.38 -3.91
N ARG A 88 -16.89 6.78 -3.31
CA ARG A 88 -17.54 6.11 -2.18
C ARG A 88 -16.55 5.75 -1.06
N GLY A 89 -15.64 6.68 -0.74
CA GLY A 89 -14.57 6.43 0.22
C GLY A 89 -13.38 5.61 -0.29
N HIS A 90 -13.38 5.19 -1.54
CA HIS A 90 -12.30 4.43 -2.16
C HIS A 90 -11.27 5.36 -2.85
N TRP A 91 -10.45 6.04 -2.07
CA TRP A 91 -9.46 7.02 -2.56
C TRP A 91 -8.18 6.36 -3.08
N ILE A 92 -7.83 5.23 -2.51
CA ILE A 92 -6.57 4.54 -2.75
C ILE A 92 -6.79 3.03 -2.72
N ASN A 93 -6.03 2.32 -3.52
CA ASN A 93 -5.82 0.88 -3.38
C ASN A 93 -4.64 0.64 -2.43
N ASN A 94 -4.79 -0.27 -1.47
CA ASN A 94 -3.71 -0.71 -0.60
C ASN A 94 -3.12 -1.99 -1.16
N ARG A 95 -1.85 -1.98 -1.53
CA ARG A 95 -1.28 -3.07 -2.31
C ARG A 95 0.18 -3.35 -2.00
N VAL A 96 0.65 -4.48 -2.50
CA VAL A 96 2.07 -4.82 -2.63
C VAL A 96 2.40 -4.93 -4.10
N THR A 97 3.45 -4.26 -4.55
CA THR A 97 3.96 -4.38 -5.91
C THR A 97 5.19 -5.27 -5.93
N ARG A 98 5.14 -6.36 -6.70
CA ARG A 98 6.29 -7.22 -6.99
C ARG A 98 6.99 -6.69 -8.23
N VAL A 99 8.31 -6.58 -8.14
CA VAL A 99 9.20 -6.20 -9.23
C VAL A 99 10.12 -7.37 -9.57
N ALA A 100 9.96 -7.91 -10.77
CA ALA A 100 10.76 -9.02 -11.31
C ALA A 100 11.42 -8.57 -12.62
N GLY A 101 12.66 -8.11 -12.55
CA GLY A 101 13.30 -7.41 -13.66
C GLY A 101 12.53 -6.14 -14.04
N SER A 102 12.05 -6.06 -15.29
CA SER A 102 11.22 -4.94 -15.78
C SER A 102 9.71 -5.15 -15.57
N LYS A 103 9.30 -6.32 -15.07
CA LYS A 103 7.88 -6.66 -14.90
C LYS A 103 7.39 -6.25 -13.52
N LEU A 104 6.32 -5.44 -13.51
CA LEU A 104 5.55 -5.11 -12.30
C LEU A 104 4.32 -6.01 -12.21
N THR A 105 4.01 -6.47 -11.00
CA THR A 105 2.78 -7.20 -10.69
C THR A 105 2.18 -6.60 -9.42
N PHE A 106 0.92 -6.20 -9.50
CA PHE A 106 0.23 -5.53 -8.40
C PHE A 106 -0.68 -6.51 -7.67
N TYR A 107 -0.51 -6.61 -6.36
CA TYR A 107 -1.31 -7.45 -5.49
C TYR A 107 -2.18 -6.57 -4.58
N ASP A 108 -3.48 -6.54 -4.83
CA ASP A 108 -4.43 -5.87 -3.96
C ASP A 108 -4.51 -6.62 -2.61
N LEU A 109 -4.41 -5.89 -1.52
CA LEU A 109 -4.54 -6.46 -0.17
C LEU A 109 -6.01 -6.62 0.26
N ASN A 110 -6.95 -6.06 -0.50
CA ASN A 110 -8.37 -6.05 -0.22
C ASN A 110 -9.27 -6.54 -1.39
N PRO A 111 -8.95 -7.63 -2.07
CA PRO A 111 -9.60 -8.02 -3.32
C PRO A 111 -11.08 -8.36 -3.17
N GLY A 112 -11.60 -8.52 -1.96
CA GLY A 112 -12.99 -8.90 -1.71
C GLY A 112 -13.86 -7.77 -1.14
N ILE A 113 -13.35 -6.54 -1.05
CA ILE A 113 -14.14 -5.43 -0.52
C ILE A 113 -15.10 -4.87 -1.58
N ASP A 114 -16.38 -4.88 -1.27
CA ASP A 114 -17.39 -4.18 -2.06
C ASP A 114 -17.49 -2.72 -1.60
N TYR A 115 -16.90 -1.81 -2.36
CA TYR A 115 -16.92 -0.37 -2.10
C TYR A 115 -18.26 0.30 -2.43
N THR A 116 -19.25 -0.43 -2.94
CA THR A 116 -20.59 0.12 -3.15
C THR A 116 -21.43 0.12 -1.87
N LEU A 117 -21.03 -0.65 -0.87
CA LEU A 117 -21.72 -0.74 0.43
C LEU A 117 -21.15 0.29 1.41
N LEU A 118 -22.00 1.18 1.92
CA LEU A 118 -21.66 2.16 2.94
C LEU A 118 -22.83 2.33 3.94
N PRO A 119 -22.62 2.01 5.22
CA PRO A 119 -21.44 1.42 5.84
C PRO A 119 -21.19 -0.03 5.44
N ASN A 120 -19.92 -0.45 5.49
CA ASN A 120 -19.51 -1.83 5.21
C ASN A 120 -18.76 -2.43 6.42
N PRO A 121 -19.46 -2.93 7.45
CA PRO A 121 -18.81 -3.49 8.64
C PRO A 121 -18.01 -4.77 8.34
N ALA A 122 -18.37 -5.54 7.33
CA ALA A 122 -17.61 -6.71 6.92
C ALA A 122 -16.23 -6.32 6.36
N ALA A 123 -16.17 -5.28 5.53
CA ALA A 123 -14.92 -4.72 5.06
C ALA A 123 -14.07 -4.17 6.21
N LEU A 124 -14.69 -3.46 7.16
CA LEU A 124 -14.00 -2.94 8.34
C LEU A 124 -13.32 -4.05 9.14
N ALA A 125 -13.98 -5.20 9.28
CA ALA A 125 -13.45 -6.36 10.01
C ALA A 125 -12.26 -7.02 9.31
N THR A 126 -12.08 -6.85 8.01
CA THR A 126 -11.06 -7.56 7.22
C THR A 126 -10.08 -6.66 6.48
N ALA A 127 -10.33 -5.36 6.40
CA ALA A 127 -9.53 -4.43 5.63
C ALA A 127 -8.06 -4.39 6.08
N LEU A 128 -7.18 -4.19 5.11
CA LEU A 128 -5.76 -3.92 5.30
C LEU A 128 -5.49 -2.54 4.70
N SER A 129 -5.07 -1.59 5.53
CA SER A 129 -4.90 -0.20 5.13
C SER A 129 -3.53 0.34 5.48
N GLN A 130 -2.97 1.14 4.58
CA GLN A 130 -1.66 1.76 4.72
C GLN A 130 -0.56 0.73 5.03
N PRO A 131 -0.19 -0.13 4.07
CA PRO A 131 0.88 -1.10 4.26
C PRO A 131 2.22 -0.36 4.37
N THR A 132 2.94 -0.53 5.50
CA THR A 132 4.14 0.28 5.83
C THR A 132 5.43 -0.50 5.82
N SER A 133 5.40 -1.79 6.09
CA SER A 133 6.61 -2.61 6.19
C SER A 133 6.36 -4.01 5.69
N LEU A 134 7.42 -4.62 5.20
CA LEU A 134 7.43 -5.97 4.63
C LEU A 134 8.59 -6.78 5.19
N VAL A 135 8.38 -8.06 5.46
CA VAL A 135 9.45 -9.02 5.70
C VAL A 135 9.04 -10.41 5.20
N PHE A 136 9.94 -11.08 4.52
CA PHE A 136 9.74 -12.47 4.11
C PHE A 136 10.14 -13.46 5.20
N ASP A 137 9.49 -14.62 5.16
CA ASP A 137 10.06 -15.81 5.79
C ASP A 137 11.36 -16.23 5.07
N PRO A 138 12.25 -17.03 5.70
CA PRO A 138 13.53 -17.40 5.09
C PRO A 138 13.42 -18.17 3.78
N THR A 139 12.30 -18.83 3.53
CA THR A 139 12.05 -19.60 2.30
C THR A 139 11.53 -18.72 1.16
N GLY A 140 11.08 -17.50 1.47
CA GLY A 140 10.41 -16.60 0.52
C GLY A 140 9.00 -17.06 0.12
N ALA A 141 8.41 -18.00 0.86
CA ALA A 141 7.06 -18.49 0.60
C ALA A 141 5.97 -17.56 1.18
N LEU A 142 6.25 -16.95 2.32
CA LEU A 142 5.33 -16.06 3.03
C LEU A 142 5.94 -14.67 3.18
N LEU A 143 5.11 -13.66 2.95
CA LEU A 143 5.41 -12.25 3.16
C LEU A 143 4.50 -11.72 4.28
N TYR A 144 5.10 -11.16 5.32
CA TYR A 144 4.39 -10.44 6.36
C TYR A 144 4.32 -8.97 6.01
N VAL A 145 3.13 -8.37 6.11
CA VAL A 145 2.87 -6.98 5.74
C VAL A 145 2.22 -6.24 6.90
N ALA A 146 2.89 -5.24 7.44
CA ALA A 146 2.31 -4.37 8.46
C ALA A 146 1.30 -3.41 7.85
N SER A 147 0.08 -3.38 8.38
CA SER A 147 -1.01 -2.51 7.93
C SER A 147 -1.32 -1.46 9.01
N PHE A 148 -0.69 -0.31 8.89
CA PHE A 148 -0.73 0.78 9.88
C PHE A 148 -2.14 1.28 10.17
N GLY A 149 -2.97 1.41 9.14
CA GLY A 149 -4.31 1.98 9.27
C GLY A 149 -5.33 1.08 9.94
N THR A 150 -5.05 -0.23 10.04
CA THR A 150 -6.01 -1.24 10.54
C THR A 150 -5.48 -2.10 11.67
N ASP A 151 -4.31 -1.77 12.23
CA ASP A 151 -3.69 -2.49 13.37
C ASP A 151 -3.54 -4.00 13.14
N ARG A 152 -3.11 -4.37 11.93
CA ARG A 152 -2.97 -5.76 11.48
C ARG A 152 -1.63 -6.03 10.87
N VAL A 153 -1.26 -7.31 10.92
CA VAL A 153 -0.22 -7.86 10.04
C VAL A 153 -0.88 -8.87 9.12
N ALA A 154 -0.78 -8.64 7.81
CA ALA A 154 -1.20 -9.62 6.83
C ALA A 154 -0.12 -10.66 6.58
N VAL A 155 -0.52 -11.92 6.36
CA VAL A 155 0.33 -12.98 5.82
C VAL A 155 -0.08 -13.22 4.38
N VAL A 156 0.83 -12.96 3.46
CA VAL A 156 0.59 -13.00 2.01
C VAL A 156 1.46 -14.11 1.41
N ASP A 157 0.91 -14.90 0.51
CA ASP A 157 1.71 -15.91 -0.20
C ASP A 157 2.48 -15.32 -1.40
N ALA A 158 3.31 -16.15 -2.02
CA ALA A 158 4.12 -15.75 -3.17
C ALA A 158 3.31 -15.33 -4.42
N ASN A 159 2.02 -15.68 -4.47
CA ASN A 159 1.10 -15.31 -5.54
C ASN A 159 0.31 -14.03 -5.24
N GLY A 160 0.58 -13.40 -4.07
CA GLY A 160 -0.10 -12.19 -3.64
C GLY A 160 -1.43 -12.41 -2.92
N ASN A 161 -1.79 -13.67 -2.59
CA ASN A 161 -3.03 -13.94 -1.88
C ASN A 161 -2.84 -13.71 -0.37
N VAL A 162 -3.73 -12.95 0.22
CA VAL A 162 -3.79 -12.78 1.68
C VAL A 162 -4.33 -14.05 2.31
N ARG A 163 -3.47 -14.79 3.01
CA ARG A 163 -3.77 -16.07 3.66
C ARG A 163 -4.44 -15.90 5.01
N THR A 164 -3.93 -14.96 5.79
CA THR A 164 -4.52 -14.63 7.09
C THR A 164 -4.18 -13.21 7.51
N ARG A 165 -4.85 -12.74 8.54
CA ARG A 165 -4.66 -11.43 9.16
C ARG A 165 -4.46 -11.65 10.65
N ILE A 166 -3.41 -11.06 11.20
CA ILE A 166 -3.06 -11.15 12.61
C ILE A 166 -3.44 -9.80 13.22
N GLU A 167 -4.38 -9.82 14.14
CA GLU A 167 -4.74 -8.64 14.93
C GLU A 167 -3.63 -8.40 15.96
N ILE A 168 -3.10 -7.18 16.02
CA ILE A 168 -2.06 -6.84 17.00
C ILE A 168 -2.62 -6.20 18.26
N GLU A 169 -3.93 -6.02 18.33
CA GLU A 169 -4.66 -5.62 19.52
C GLU A 169 -5.34 -6.85 20.14
N PRO A 170 -4.72 -7.50 21.14
CA PRO A 170 -5.23 -8.77 21.66
C PRO A 170 -6.52 -8.61 22.47
N THR A 171 -6.87 -7.39 22.84
CA THR A 171 -8.08 -7.09 23.64
C THR A 171 -9.27 -6.64 22.80
N ALA A 172 -9.09 -6.49 21.48
CA ALA A 172 -10.16 -6.08 20.60
C ALA A 172 -11.17 -7.22 20.40
N THR A 173 -12.24 -7.19 21.15
CA THR A 173 -13.38 -8.06 20.93
C THR A 173 -14.27 -7.47 19.83
N GLY A 174 -14.09 -7.95 18.61
CA GLY A 174 -15.05 -7.75 17.52
C GLY A 174 -14.91 -6.50 16.66
N SER A 175 -14.16 -5.50 17.05
CA SER A 175 -13.83 -4.35 16.19
C SER A 175 -12.47 -3.82 16.58
N ASN A 176 -11.51 -4.02 15.74
CA ASN A 176 -10.14 -3.54 15.88
C ASN A 176 -9.95 -2.09 15.44
N VAL A 177 -11.01 -1.38 15.16
CA VAL A 177 -10.97 0.02 14.75
C VAL A 177 -11.49 0.90 15.86
N ASP A 178 -10.76 0.89 16.98
CA ASP A 178 -10.91 1.93 17.98
C ASP A 178 -9.89 3.03 17.69
N PRO A 179 -10.31 4.21 17.23
CA PRO A 179 -9.42 5.33 16.97
C PRO A 179 -8.62 5.78 18.19
N ALA A 180 -9.14 5.52 19.39
CA ALA A 180 -8.49 5.90 20.64
C ALA A 180 -7.32 4.98 21.00
N ASN A 181 -7.32 3.74 20.53
CA ASN A 181 -6.36 2.70 20.91
C ASN A 181 -5.52 2.16 19.77
N LYS A 182 -5.36 2.92 18.70
CA LYS A 182 -4.55 2.50 17.56
C LYS A 182 -3.10 2.21 17.90
N ARG A 183 -2.60 1.06 17.47
CA ARG A 183 -1.20 0.63 17.62
C ARG A 183 -0.30 1.14 16.50
N GLY A 184 -0.81 1.19 15.28
CA GLY A 184 -0.12 1.70 14.11
C GLY A 184 1.19 0.94 13.81
N PRO A 185 1.13 -0.32 13.38
CA PRO A 185 2.32 -1.10 13.05
C PRO A 185 3.10 -0.45 11.91
N ARG A 186 4.40 -0.21 12.13
CA ARG A 186 5.27 0.50 11.18
C ARG A 186 6.42 -0.32 10.68
N GLY A 187 6.97 -1.19 11.51
CA GLY A 187 8.16 -1.97 11.21
C GLY A 187 7.97 -3.43 11.53
N LEU A 188 8.62 -4.30 10.78
CA LEU A 188 8.63 -5.74 10.99
C LEU A 188 10.04 -6.25 11.04
N ALA A 189 10.32 -7.16 11.98
CA ALA A 189 11.56 -7.91 12.02
C ALA A 189 11.24 -9.39 12.35
N LEU A 190 11.75 -10.29 11.54
CA LEU A 190 11.54 -11.73 11.71
C LEU A 190 12.78 -12.36 12.35
N GLN A 191 12.59 -13.00 13.48
CA GLN A 191 13.56 -13.90 14.09
C GLN A 191 13.27 -15.35 13.66
N ALA A 192 13.84 -15.74 12.54
CA ALA A 192 13.53 -17.03 11.94
C ALA A 192 13.83 -18.23 12.86
N ALA A 193 14.97 -18.21 13.57
CA ALA A 193 15.37 -19.28 14.48
C ALA A 193 14.46 -19.37 15.73
N GLY A 194 13.89 -18.25 16.16
CA GLY A 194 12.98 -18.19 17.32
C GLY A 194 11.51 -18.29 16.96
N HIS A 195 11.18 -18.42 15.68
CA HIS A 195 9.80 -18.40 15.17
C HIS A 195 8.98 -17.18 15.67
N ALA A 196 9.63 -16.02 15.81
CA ALA A 196 9.01 -14.81 16.31
C ALA A 196 9.00 -13.69 15.25
N LEU A 197 7.85 -13.06 15.07
CA LEU A 197 7.71 -11.83 14.30
C LEU A 197 7.53 -10.66 15.27
N PHE A 198 8.48 -9.75 15.26
CA PHE A 198 8.41 -8.52 16.05
C PHE A 198 7.76 -7.43 15.22
N VAL A 199 6.83 -6.72 15.84
CA VAL A 199 6.09 -5.61 15.24
C VAL A 199 6.42 -4.34 16.00
N LEU A 200 6.97 -3.36 15.30
CA LEU A 200 7.21 -2.03 15.84
C LEU A 200 5.94 -1.21 15.68
N ASN A 201 5.33 -0.83 16.77
CA ASN A 201 4.21 0.08 16.82
C ASN A 201 4.67 1.54 16.96
N ARG A 202 3.79 2.50 16.64
CA ARG A 202 4.09 3.93 16.81
C ARG A 202 4.15 4.33 18.28
#